data_76bc2a698016b6a0b5fd5eeb2b0df78f
#
_entry.id   76bc2a698016b6a0b5fd5eeb2b0df78f
#
_cell.length_a   1.000
_cell.length_b   1.000
_cell.length_c   1.000
_cell.angle_alpha   90.00
_cell.angle_beta   90.00
_cell.angle_gamma   90.00
#
_symmetry.space_group_name_H-M   'P 1'
#
loop_
_entity.id
_entity.type
_entity.pdbx_description
1 polymer ?
#
loop_
_entity_poly.entity_id
_entity_poly.type
_entity_poly.pdbx_seq_one_letter_code
_entity_poly.pdbx_strand_id
1 'polypeptide(L)'
;YEEFTSLFDIIGKPERKIENKVNEEHFKNLRKSIEDGGLRRKCESYSSLDKLINFPFDYVMDYLLHWNAYGVDAMPDIAMVKGTVAHRYIELLLKDSKFDLVKANNIHENNFDERVKSCIEENGLVLNLDENRLACSSYLTALKSAVTSLLRFIEDNKLTVVSMEEKIDTKFDVIGDFTGSIDLLLSNSKGDLVVVDMKWSEGKTYKERLEKGDILQLALYRKALELKGHKVVGVGYFVLPQRKFFTSSDSFTSSDIVELVE
;
A
#
# COMPACT_ATOMS: atom_id res chain seq x y z
N TYR A 1 -14.76 31.43 -13.26
CA TYR A 1 -15.32 30.54 -14.31
C TYR A 1 -14.37 30.45 -15.51
N GLU A 2 -13.74 31.54 -15.95
CA GLU A 2 -12.76 31.53 -17.04
C GLU A 2 -11.45 30.81 -16.69
N GLU A 3 -11.00 30.88 -15.44
CA GLU A 3 -9.82 30.13 -14.95
C GLU A 3 -10.05 28.61 -14.96
N PHE A 4 -11.29 28.16 -14.71
CA PHE A 4 -11.64 26.73 -14.73
C PHE A 4 -11.65 26.15 -16.16
N THR A 5 -12.07 26.92 -17.15
CA THR A 5 -12.10 26.49 -18.54
C THR A 5 -10.68 26.22 -19.06
N SER A 6 -9.72 27.07 -18.70
CA SER A 6 -8.31 26.90 -19.08
C SER A 6 -7.67 25.63 -18.47
N LEU A 7 -8.10 25.21 -17.28
CA LEU A 7 -7.63 24.01 -16.63
C LEU A 7 -8.11 22.74 -17.34
N PHE A 8 -9.35 22.73 -17.83
CA PHE A 8 -9.89 21.61 -18.63
C PHE A 8 -9.20 21.49 -19.99
N ASP A 9 -8.76 22.58 -20.58
CA ASP A 9 -7.99 22.58 -21.83
C ASP A 9 -6.57 22.03 -21.63
N ILE A 10 -5.99 22.21 -20.44
CA ILE A 10 -4.66 21.71 -20.06
C ILE A 10 -4.70 20.20 -19.81
N ILE A 11 -5.75 19.70 -19.13
CA ILE A 11 -5.84 18.30 -18.70
C ILE A 11 -6.35 17.39 -19.85
N GLY A 12 -7.04 17.95 -20.84
CA GLY A 12 -7.67 17.21 -21.92
C GLY A 12 -8.88 16.36 -21.45
N LYS A 13 -9.73 15.96 -22.37
CA LYS A 13 -10.81 14.99 -22.05
C LYS A 13 -10.17 13.62 -21.86
N PRO A 14 -10.41 12.92 -20.74
CA PRO A 14 -9.86 11.59 -20.54
C PRO A 14 -10.44 10.62 -21.56
N GLU A 15 -9.71 10.30 -22.61
CA GLU A 15 -10.00 9.12 -23.41
C GLU A 15 -9.61 7.89 -22.59
N ARG A 16 -10.61 7.14 -22.12
CA ARG A 16 -10.44 5.89 -21.37
C ARG A 16 -9.87 4.79 -22.27
N LYS A 17 -8.58 4.84 -22.52
CA LYS A 17 -7.75 3.69 -22.93
C LYS A 17 -6.34 3.92 -22.43
N ILE A 18 -6.13 3.64 -21.17
CA ILE A 18 -4.76 3.50 -20.66
C ILE A 18 -4.38 2.04 -20.86
N GLU A 19 -3.68 1.76 -21.95
CA GLU A 19 -2.84 0.57 -21.99
C GLU A 19 -1.78 0.74 -20.91
N ASN A 20 -1.63 -0.27 -20.06
CA ASN A 20 -0.88 -0.28 -18.79
C ASN A 20 0.65 -0.12 -18.92
N LYS A 21 1.13 0.61 -19.90
CA LYS A 21 2.49 1.13 -19.91
C LYS A 21 2.41 2.59 -19.57
N VAL A 22 2.84 2.97 -18.36
CA VAL A 22 3.10 4.36 -18.03
C VAL A 22 4.06 4.88 -19.08
N ASN A 23 3.53 5.56 -20.11
CA ASN A 23 4.32 6.15 -21.12
C ASN A 23 5.03 7.35 -20.49
N GLU A 24 6.34 7.23 -20.25
CA GLU A 24 7.14 8.28 -19.61
C GLU A 24 6.98 9.63 -20.30
N GLU A 25 6.79 9.62 -21.62
CA GLU A 25 6.59 10.83 -22.40
C GLU A 25 5.22 11.47 -22.10
N HIS A 26 4.18 10.67 -22.00
CA HIS A 26 2.84 11.16 -21.62
C HIS A 26 2.88 11.76 -20.20
N PHE A 27 3.53 11.09 -19.26
CA PHE A 27 3.67 11.57 -17.89
C PHE A 27 4.45 12.89 -17.83
N LYS A 28 5.58 12.99 -18.57
CA LYS A 28 6.38 14.22 -18.67
C LYS A 28 5.57 15.38 -19.24
N ASN A 29 4.78 15.12 -20.30
CA ASN A 29 3.96 16.14 -20.95
C ASN A 29 2.84 16.62 -20.02
N LEU A 30 2.16 15.70 -19.32
CA LEU A 30 1.11 16.05 -18.35
C LEU A 30 1.67 16.89 -17.20
N ARG A 31 2.78 16.47 -16.62
CA ARG A 31 3.46 17.21 -15.56
C ARG A 31 3.90 18.59 -16.01
N LYS A 32 4.52 18.69 -17.19
CA LYS A 32 4.92 19.96 -17.77
C LYS A 32 3.73 20.89 -17.97
N SER A 33 2.61 20.40 -18.48
CA SER A 33 1.39 21.21 -18.66
C SER A 33 0.86 21.77 -17.35
N ILE A 34 0.90 20.97 -16.26
CA ILE A 34 0.51 21.42 -14.93
C ILE A 34 1.49 22.48 -14.40
N GLU A 35 2.80 22.27 -14.56
CA GLU A 35 3.84 23.23 -14.12
C GLU A 35 3.79 24.53 -14.93
N ASP A 36 3.54 24.48 -16.23
CA ASP A 36 3.36 25.64 -17.10
C ASP A 36 2.11 26.43 -16.72
N GLY A 37 1.07 25.77 -16.16
CA GLY A 37 -0.11 26.40 -15.56
C GLY A 37 0.14 27.08 -14.20
N GLY A 38 1.37 27.08 -13.71
CA GLY A 38 1.75 27.70 -12.42
C GLY A 38 1.41 26.88 -11.18
N LEU A 39 0.87 25.68 -11.36
CA LEU A 39 0.54 24.75 -10.27
C LEU A 39 1.72 23.79 -10.05
N ARG A 40 2.30 23.82 -8.85
CA ARG A 40 3.47 23.00 -8.54
C ARG A 40 3.35 22.32 -7.19
N ARG A 41 3.55 21.00 -7.17
CA ARG A 41 3.73 20.23 -5.95
C ARG A 41 5.21 19.99 -5.68
N LYS A 42 5.61 20.08 -4.39
CA LYS A 42 7.02 19.92 -3.99
C LYS A 42 7.47 18.44 -3.99
N CYS A 43 6.59 17.54 -3.58
CA CYS A 43 6.91 16.13 -3.40
C CYS A 43 5.70 15.27 -3.74
N GLU A 44 5.91 14.22 -4.52
CA GLU A 44 4.88 13.26 -4.91
C GLU A 44 4.86 12.05 -3.96
N SER A 45 3.72 11.38 -3.92
CA SER A 45 3.53 10.08 -3.27
C SER A 45 2.89 9.09 -4.24
N TYR A 46 2.85 7.80 -3.89
CA TYR A 46 2.09 6.84 -4.69
C TYR A 46 0.65 7.30 -4.95
N SER A 47 -0.07 7.69 -3.91
CA SER A 47 -1.49 8.10 -4.04
C SER A 47 -1.67 9.33 -4.93
N SER A 48 -0.73 10.29 -4.89
CA SER A 48 -0.80 11.45 -5.77
C SER A 48 -0.48 11.09 -7.21
N LEU A 49 0.49 10.21 -7.44
CA LEU A 49 0.85 9.75 -8.78
C LEU A 49 -0.25 8.87 -9.40
N ASP A 50 -0.87 8.00 -8.61
CA ASP A 50 -2.02 7.21 -9.05
C ASP A 50 -3.18 8.10 -9.49
N LYS A 51 -3.50 9.15 -8.72
CA LYS A 51 -4.49 10.15 -9.13
C LYS A 51 -4.06 10.94 -10.35
N LEU A 52 -2.80 11.36 -10.44
CA LEU A 52 -2.30 12.09 -11.61
C LEU A 52 -2.46 11.27 -12.89
N ILE A 53 -2.22 9.97 -12.83
CA ILE A 53 -2.29 9.07 -14.00
C ILE A 53 -3.74 8.72 -14.36
N ASN A 54 -4.54 8.35 -13.35
CA ASN A 54 -5.86 7.76 -13.57
C ASN A 54 -7.00 8.78 -13.45
N PHE A 55 -6.82 9.84 -12.64
CA PHE A 55 -7.83 10.85 -12.31
C PHE A 55 -7.20 12.25 -12.21
N PRO A 56 -6.64 12.79 -13.33
CA PRO A 56 -5.87 14.04 -13.29
C PRO A 56 -6.65 15.24 -12.73
N PHE A 57 -7.96 15.28 -12.94
CA PHE A 57 -8.81 16.32 -12.35
C PHE A 57 -8.81 16.24 -10.82
N ASP A 58 -9.00 15.04 -10.26
CA ASP A 58 -8.98 14.84 -8.80
C ASP A 58 -7.58 15.16 -8.21
N TYR A 59 -6.51 14.86 -8.97
CA TYR A 59 -5.16 15.26 -8.58
C TYR A 59 -5.04 16.78 -8.43
N VAL A 60 -5.54 17.54 -9.39
CA VAL A 60 -5.51 19.00 -9.33
C VAL A 60 -6.31 19.51 -8.13
N MET A 61 -7.51 18.99 -7.95
CA MET A 61 -8.39 19.43 -6.86
C MET A 61 -7.79 19.11 -5.48
N ASP A 62 -7.35 17.87 -5.28
CA ASP A 62 -6.92 17.39 -3.96
C ASP A 62 -5.51 17.84 -3.60
N TYR A 63 -4.59 17.80 -4.56
CA TYR A 63 -3.16 17.95 -4.28
C TYR A 63 -2.56 19.29 -4.70
N LEU A 64 -3.17 20.02 -5.62
CA LEU A 64 -2.67 21.31 -6.07
C LEU A 64 -3.51 22.47 -5.51
N LEU A 65 -4.82 22.35 -5.57
CA LEU A 65 -5.74 23.39 -5.06
C LEU A 65 -6.13 23.15 -3.60
N HIS A 66 -5.85 21.97 -3.05
CA HIS A 66 -6.27 21.54 -1.71
C HIS A 66 -7.78 21.74 -1.49
N TRP A 67 -8.55 21.61 -2.55
CA TRP A 67 -10.00 21.73 -2.52
C TRP A 67 -10.63 20.35 -2.25
N ASN A 68 -10.33 19.82 -1.08
CA ASN A 68 -11.06 18.67 -0.59
C ASN A 68 -12.45 19.14 -0.19
N ALA A 69 -13.47 18.56 -0.74
CA ALA A 69 -14.80 18.61 -0.16
C ALA A 69 -14.71 17.89 1.19
N TYR A 70 -14.30 18.57 2.24
CA TYR A 70 -14.48 18.06 3.60
C TYR A 70 -15.98 17.96 3.83
N GLY A 71 -16.53 16.83 3.40
CA GLY A 71 -17.88 16.44 3.78
C GLY A 71 -17.87 16.27 5.28
N VAL A 72 -18.70 17.04 5.92
CA VAL A 72 -19.01 16.93 7.34
C VAL A 72 -19.32 15.46 7.61
N ASP A 73 -18.50 14.82 8.46
CA ASP A 73 -18.81 13.58 9.19
C ASP A 73 -19.27 12.35 8.37
N ALA A 74 -18.64 12.06 7.24
CA ALA A 74 -18.79 10.72 6.66
C ALA A 74 -18.14 9.70 7.62
N MET A 75 -18.94 8.76 8.13
CA MET A 75 -18.39 7.61 8.87
C MET A 75 -17.28 6.97 8.01
N PRO A 76 -16.11 6.65 8.62
CA PRO A 76 -15.05 5.98 7.88
C PRO A 76 -15.56 4.68 7.28
N ASP A 77 -15.15 4.37 6.06
CA ASP A 77 -15.46 3.09 5.43
C ASP A 77 -14.89 1.95 6.30
N ILE A 78 -15.77 1.02 6.69
CA ILE A 78 -15.43 -0.13 7.55
C ILE A 78 -14.27 -0.94 6.94
N ALA A 79 -14.19 -1.06 5.60
CA ALA A 79 -13.10 -1.78 4.96
C ALA A 79 -11.76 -1.05 5.15
N MET A 80 -11.75 0.27 5.07
CA MET A 80 -10.57 1.09 5.35
C MET A 80 -10.15 0.99 6.81
N VAL A 81 -11.11 1.04 7.74
CA VAL A 81 -10.84 0.90 9.18
C VAL A 81 -10.25 -0.46 9.52
N LYS A 82 -10.78 -1.55 8.95
CA LYS A 82 -10.21 -2.90 9.09
C LYS A 82 -8.75 -2.95 8.63
N GLY A 83 -8.44 -2.32 7.50
CA GLY A 83 -7.07 -2.21 7.00
C GLY A 83 -6.17 -1.47 7.98
N THR A 84 -6.58 -0.30 8.45
CA THR A 84 -5.80 0.51 9.41
C THR A 84 -5.50 -0.25 10.70
N VAL A 85 -6.52 -0.90 11.28
CA VAL A 85 -6.36 -1.72 12.50
C VAL A 85 -5.42 -2.90 12.26
N ALA A 86 -5.53 -3.58 11.10
CA ALA A 86 -4.66 -4.70 10.75
C ALA A 86 -3.19 -4.27 10.64
N HIS A 87 -2.90 -3.20 9.89
CA HIS A 87 -1.55 -2.64 9.77
C HIS A 87 -0.98 -2.25 11.13
N ARG A 88 -1.76 -1.54 11.93
CA ARG A 88 -1.34 -1.12 13.28
C ARG A 88 -1.04 -2.29 14.19
N TYR A 89 -1.89 -3.32 14.17
CA TYR A 89 -1.66 -4.53 14.97
C TYR A 89 -0.36 -5.25 14.56
N ILE A 90 -0.13 -5.45 13.25
CA ILE A 90 1.06 -6.12 12.75
C ILE A 90 2.32 -5.30 13.06
N GLU A 91 2.24 -3.98 12.89
CA GLU A 91 3.33 -3.06 13.23
C GLU A 91 3.75 -3.19 14.70
N LEU A 92 2.79 -3.10 15.62
CA LEU A 92 3.07 -3.22 17.05
C LEU A 92 3.59 -4.61 17.42
N LEU A 93 3.01 -5.67 16.85
CA LEU A 93 3.46 -7.05 17.07
C LEU A 93 4.92 -7.24 16.72
N LEU A 94 5.32 -6.82 15.52
CA LEU A 94 6.69 -6.99 15.03
C LEU A 94 7.68 -6.07 15.74
N LYS A 95 7.30 -4.84 16.05
CA LYS A 95 8.17 -3.92 16.81
C LYS A 95 8.40 -4.39 18.24
N ASP A 96 7.35 -4.83 18.95
CA ASP A 96 7.45 -5.29 20.34
C ASP A 96 8.24 -6.61 20.46
N SER A 97 8.12 -7.47 19.45
CA SER A 97 8.96 -8.68 19.34
C SER A 97 10.40 -8.37 18.97
N LYS A 98 10.75 -7.10 18.65
CA LYS A 98 12.04 -6.68 18.08
C LYS A 98 12.39 -7.47 16.81
N PHE A 99 11.39 -7.70 15.98
CA PHE A 99 11.45 -8.44 14.71
C PHE A 99 11.86 -9.92 14.87
N ASP A 100 11.78 -10.47 16.08
CA ASP A 100 12.00 -11.89 16.37
C ASP A 100 10.69 -12.65 16.14
N LEU A 101 10.66 -13.53 15.14
CA LEU A 101 9.45 -14.27 14.75
C LEU A 101 8.93 -15.22 15.83
N VAL A 102 9.83 -15.85 16.60
CA VAL A 102 9.42 -16.75 17.70
C VAL A 102 8.69 -15.96 18.77
N LYS A 103 9.21 -14.79 19.13
CA LYS A 103 8.56 -13.89 20.09
C LYS A 103 7.26 -13.35 19.52
N ALA A 104 7.24 -12.96 18.22
CA ALA A 104 6.04 -12.47 17.56
C ALA A 104 4.92 -13.52 17.58
N ASN A 105 5.23 -14.78 17.25
CA ASN A 105 4.28 -15.89 17.36
C ASN A 105 3.75 -16.06 18.78
N ASN A 106 4.62 -16.10 19.78
CA ASN A 106 4.21 -16.23 21.18
C ASN A 106 3.29 -15.08 21.64
N ILE A 107 3.61 -13.84 21.28
CA ILE A 107 2.78 -12.68 21.60
C ILE A 107 1.44 -12.78 20.87
N HIS A 108 1.46 -13.16 19.60
CA HIS A 108 0.25 -13.30 18.79
C HIS A 108 -0.70 -14.37 19.33
N GLU A 109 -0.18 -15.52 19.73
CA GLU A 109 -0.98 -16.61 20.27
C GLU A 109 -1.62 -16.27 21.62
N ASN A 110 -0.86 -15.64 22.52
CA ASN A 110 -1.25 -15.47 23.91
C ASN A 110 -1.92 -14.12 24.23
N ASN A 111 -1.61 -13.06 23.45
CA ASN A 111 -2.04 -11.69 23.77
C ASN A 111 -2.85 -11.03 22.64
N PHE A 112 -3.34 -11.81 21.65
CA PHE A 112 -4.04 -11.26 20.47
C PHE A 112 -5.22 -10.38 20.87
N ASP A 113 -6.13 -10.90 21.70
CA ASP A 113 -7.41 -10.24 22.02
C ASP A 113 -7.20 -8.90 22.74
N GLU A 114 -6.27 -8.85 23.68
CA GLU A 114 -5.94 -7.63 24.42
C GLU A 114 -5.33 -6.57 23.50
N ARG A 115 -4.36 -6.98 22.68
CA ARG A 115 -3.62 -6.08 21.80
C ARG A 115 -4.48 -5.54 20.66
N VAL A 116 -5.29 -6.39 20.04
CA VAL A 116 -6.17 -5.94 18.95
C VAL A 116 -7.24 -5.00 19.48
N LYS A 117 -7.72 -5.23 20.71
CA LYS A 117 -8.65 -4.32 21.36
C LYS A 117 -8.07 -2.91 21.49
N SER A 118 -6.83 -2.78 21.95
CA SER A 118 -6.13 -1.48 22.00
C SER A 118 -6.02 -0.83 20.62
N CYS A 119 -5.70 -1.60 19.58
CA CYS A 119 -5.65 -1.09 18.21
C CYS A 119 -7.02 -0.58 17.71
N ILE A 120 -8.11 -1.27 18.08
CA ILE A 120 -9.47 -0.84 17.73
C ILE A 120 -9.85 0.43 18.49
N GLU A 121 -9.51 0.54 19.78
CA GLU A 121 -9.76 1.73 20.59
C GLU A 121 -9.02 2.96 20.03
N GLU A 122 -7.82 2.78 19.51
CA GLU A 122 -7.04 3.87 18.90
C GLU A 122 -7.51 4.25 17.48
N ASN A 123 -7.83 3.27 16.63
CA ASN A 123 -7.95 3.47 15.19
C ASN A 123 -9.24 2.96 14.57
N GLY A 124 -10.09 2.28 15.33
CA GLY A 124 -11.19 1.53 14.77
C GLY A 124 -12.49 1.57 15.60
N LEU A 125 -12.75 2.66 16.31
CA LEU A 125 -13.93 2.77 17.22
C LEU A 125 -15.26 2.40 16.54
N VAL A 126 -15.39 2.64 15.22
CA VAL A 126 -16.58 2.26 14.45
C VAL A 126 -16.86 0.75 14.48
N LEU A 127 -15.83 -0.09 14.65
CA LEU A 127 -15.98 -1.54 14.76
C LEU A 127 -16.62 -1.97 16.11
N ASN A 128 -16.57 -1.12 17.11
CA ASN A 128 -17.14 -1.38 18.44
C ASN A 128 -18.63 -0.99 18.55
N LEU A 129 -19.21 -0.40 17.50
CA LEU A 129 -20.63 -0.08 17.50
C LEU A 129 -21.47 -1.37 17.52
N ASP A 130 -22.58 -1.37 18.24
CA ASP A 130 -23.45 -2.55 18.40
C ASP A 130 -23.91 -3.13 17.05
N GLU A 131 -24.19 -2.28 16.09
CA GLU A 131 -24.57 -2.66 14.71
C GLU A 131 -23.46 -3.42 13.98
N ASN A 132 -22.19 -3.20 14.35
CA ASN A 132 -21.01 -3.82 13.72
C ASN A 132 -20.47 -5.04 14.47
N ARG A 133 -21.11 -5.45 15.57
CA ARG A 133 -20.61 -6.50 16.48
C ARG A 133 -20.30 -7.83 15.80
N LEU A 134 -21.19 -8.30 14.91
CA LEU A 134 -20.95 -9.54 14.16
C LEU A 134 -19.83 -9.40 13.13
N ALA A 135 -19.81 -8.26 12.44
CA ALA A 135 -18.75 -7.93 11.47
C ALA A 135 -17.39 -7.81 12.16
N CYS A 136 -17.34 -7.23 13.36
CA CYS A 136 -16.14 -7.14 14.18
C CYS A 136 -15.65 -8.52 14.62
N SER A 137 -16.53 -9.40 15.12
CA SER A 137 -16.15 -10.76 15.53
C SER A 137 -15.57 -11.57 14.37
N SER A 138 -16.21 -11.53 13.21
CA SER A 138 -15.71 -12.18 11.98
C SER A 138 -14.37 -11.60 11.54
N TYR A 139 -14.22 -10.27 11.62
CA TYR A 139 -12.96 -9.57 11.32
C TYR A 139 -11.84 -10.02 12.24
N LEU A 140 -12.05 -10.09 13.55
CA LEU A 140 -11.02 -10.51 14.50
C LEU A 140 -10.52 -11.94 14.23
N THR A 141 -11.44 -12.86 13.92
CA THR A 141 -11.10 -14.23 13.57
C THR A 141 -10.26 -14.27 12.27
N ALA A 142 -10.67 -13.49 11.27
CA ALA A 142 -9.93 -13.39 10.01
C ALA A 142 -8.55 -12.74 10.20
N LEU A 143 -8.46 -11.68 10.99
CA LEU A 143 -7.20 -11.00 11.29
C LEU A 143 -6.21 -11.92 12.01
N LYS A 144 -6.67 -12.67 13.02
CA LYS A 144 -5.84 -13.62 13.74
C LYS A 144 -5.24 -14.65 12.77
N SER A 145 -6.07 -15.24 11.91
CA SER A 145 -5.61 -16.21 10.92
C SER A 145 -4.68 -15.58 9.86
N ALA A 146 -4.95 -14.34 9.45
CA ALA A 146 -4.13 -13.64 8.46
C ALA A 146 -2.72 -13.35 8.99
N VAL A 147 -2.61 -12.92 10.24
CA VAL A 147 -1.32 -12.65 10.87
C VAL A 147 -0.51 -13.93 11.07
N THR A 148 -1.17 -15.02 11.51
CA THR A 148 -0.52 -16.34 11.58
C THR A 148 0.06 -16.74 10.21
N SER A 149 -0.70 -16.52 9.12
CA SER A 149 -0.22 -16.83 7.77
C SER A 149 0.90 -15.91 7.31
N LEU A 150 0.89 -14.63 7.70
CA LEU A 150 1.99 -13.70 7.42
C LEU A 150 3.29 -14.10 8.13
N LEU A 151 3.22 -14.46 9.41
CA LEU A 151 4.39 -14.92 10.17
C LEU A 151 4.95 -16.21 9.57
N ARG A 152 4.08 -17.15 9.21
CA ARG A 152 4.45 -18.37 8.52
C ARG A 152 5.06 -18.11 7.14
N PHE A 153 4.52 -17.17 6.36
CA PHE A 153 5.12 -16.76 5.08
C PHE A 153 6.58 -16.31 5.25
N ILE A 154 6.85 -15.50 6.27
CA ILE A 154 8.20 -15.00 6.55
C ILE A 154 9.14 -16.16 6.92
N GLU A 155 8.68 -17.07 7.79
CA GLU A 155 9.44 -18.23 8.26
C GLU A 155 9.72 -19.23 7.14
N ASP A 156 8.68 -19.66 6.39
CA ASP A 156 8.79 -20.66 5.32
C ASP A 156 9.74 -20.21 4.21
N ASN A 157 9.77 -18.92 3.91
CA ASN A 157 10.66 -18.34 2.91
C ASN A 157 12.03 -17.91 3.48
N LYS A 158 12.32 -18.21 4.75
CA LYS A 158 13.58 -17.86 5.44
C LYS A 158 13.93 -16.38 5.33
N LEU A 159 12.90 -15.54 5.46
CA LEU A 159 13.02 -14.10 5.43
C LEU A 159 13.18 -13.56 6.86
N THR A 160 13.81 -12.41 6.97
CA THR A 160 13.93 -11.66 8.23
C THR A 160 13.26 -10.30 8.06
N VAL A 161 12.59 -9.83 9.11
CA VAL A 161 11.97 -8.50 9.11
C VAL A 161 13.08 -7.46 9.28
N VAL A 162 13.14 -6.52 8.33
CA VAL A 162 14.08 -5.39 8.37
C VAL A 162 13.41 -4.20 9.04
N SER A 163 12.22 -3.84 8.58
CA SER A 163 11.47 -2.71 9.13
C SER A 163 9.98 -2.81 8.81
N MET A 164 9.19 -2.04 9.55
CA MET A 164 7.77 -1.80 9.34
C MET A 164 7.55 -0.30 9.15
N GLU A 165 6.65 0.07 8.22
CA GLU A 165 6.34 1.47 7.90
C GLU A 165 7.63 2.25 7.55
N GLU A 166 8.47 1.64 6.71
CA GLU A 166 9.74 2.24 6.31
C GLU A 166 9.53 3.45 5.42
N LYS A 167 9.91 4.62 5.92
CA LYS A 167 9.83 5.86 5.14
C LYS A 167 10.89 5.89 4.04
N ILE A 168 10.45 6.16 2.84
CA ILE A 168 11.31 6.32 1.68
C ILE A 168 11.14 7.73 1.14
N ASP A 169 12.26 8.46 1.16
CA ASP A 169 12.40 9.73 0.45
C ASP A 169 13.47 9.55 -0.63
N THR A 170 13.14 9.85 -1.87
CA THR A 170 14.05 9.72 -3.01
C THR A 170 13.69 10.75 -4.08
N LYS A 171 14.59 10.89 -5.06
CA LYS A 171 14.37 11.74 -6.22
C LYS A 171 14.46 10.91 -7.48
N PHE A 172 13.36 10.87 -8.21
CA PHE A 172 13.31 10.27 -9.54
C PHE A 172 13.56 11.33 -10.62
N ASP A 173 14.24 10.97 -11.71
CA ASP A 173 14.54 11.90 -12.79
C ASP A 173 13.28 12.48 -13.45
N VAL A 174 12.22 11.67 -13.57
CA VAL A 174 10.97 12.05 -14.24
C VAL A 174 9.96 12.66 -13.27
N ILE A 175 9.82 12.05 -12.08
CA ILE A 175 8.79 12.39 -11.10
C ILE A 175 9.24 13.58 -10.24
N GLY A 176 10.54 13.73 -9.98
CA GLY A 176 11.12 14.63 -8.99
C GLY A 176 11.12 14.03 -7.60
N ASP A 177 10.93 14.85 -6.58
CA ASP A 177 10.98 14.40 -5.20
C ASP A 177 9.75 13.50 -4.91
N PHE A 178 10.02 12.35 -4.29
CA PHE A 178 9.03 11.32 -3.97
C PHE A 178 9.18 10.91 -2.52
N THR A 179 8.05 10.76 -1.83
CA THR A 179 7.96 10.20 -0.48
C THR A 179 6.94 9.06 -0.43
N GLY A 180 7.23 8.07 0.39
CA GLY A 180 6.34 6.93 0.60
C GLY A 180 6.64 6.21 1.91
N SER A 181 5.81 5.23 2.24
CA SER A 181 6.03 4.30 3.35
C SER A 181 5.85 2.87 2.83
N ILE A 182 6.82 2.00 3.10
CA ILE A 182 6.72 0.57 2.82
C ILE A 182 6.14 -0.10 4.04
N ASP A 183 5.02 -0.80 3.89
CA ASP A 183 4.33 -1.45 5.00
C ASP A 183 5.24 -2.46 5.73
N LEU A 184 5.88 -3.35 4.95
CA LEU A 184 6.76 -4.38 5.49
C LEU A 184 7.96 -4.61 4.56
N LEU A 185 9.15 -4.39 5.09
CA LEU A 185 10.42 -4.64 4.41
C LEU A 185 11.09 -5.88 5.01
N LEU A 186 11.36 -6.84 4.16
CA LEU A 186 12.00 -8.10 4.53
C LEU A 186 13.35 -8.24 3.83
N SER A 187 14.21 -9.11 4.33
CA SER A 187 15.44 -9.50 3.65
C SER A 187 15.64 -11.01 3.66
N ASN A 188 16.29 -11.54 2.62
CA ASN A 188 16.73 -12.92 2.58
C ASN A 188 18.08 -13.09 3.27
N SER A 189 18.59 -14.32 3.33
CA SER A 189 19.88 -14.66 3.94
C SER A 189 21.10 -14.01 3.26
N LYS A 190 20.94 -13.45 2.06
CA LYS A 190 21.99 -12.72 1.32
C LYS A 190 21.94 -11.21 1.57
N GLY A 191 20.93 -10.72 2.32
CA GLY A 191 20.68 -9.29 2.52
C GLY A 191 19.92 -8.62 1.36
N ASP A 192 19.48 -9.38 0.36
CA ASP A 192 18.63 -8.83 -0.70
C ASP A 192 17.22 -8.56 -0.15
N LEU A 193 16.60 -7.47 -0.57
CA LEU A 193 15.34 -6.98 -0.01
C LEU A 193 14.11 -7.56 -0.71
N VAL A 194 13.04 -7.71 0.05
CA VAL A 194 11.70 -8.05 -0.41
C VAL A 194 10.73 -6.99 0.13
N VAL A 195 9.95 -6.38 -0.77
CA VAL A 195 8.92 -5.38 -0.44
C VAL A 195 7.56 -6.06 -0.40
N VAL A 196 6.91 -5.98 0.74
CA VAL A 196 5.56 -6.50 0.93
C VAL A 196 4.64 -5.34 1.26
N ASP A 197 3.65 -5.14 0.42
CA ASP A 197 2.57 -4.19 0.66
C ASP A 197 1.36 -4.98 1.16
N MET A 198 0.89 -4.65 2.36
CA MET A 198 -0.20 -5.38 3.00
C MET A 198 -1.54 -4.76 2.65
N LYS A 199 -2.51 -5.59 2.32
CA LYS A 199 -3.84 -5.11 1.93
C LYS A 199 -4.94 -5.86 2.66
N TRP A 200 -5.91 -5.11 3.21
CA TRP A 200 -7.16 -5.67 3.66
C TRP A 200 -8.19 -5.48 2.55
N SER A 201 -8.33 -6.48 1.69
CA SER A 201 -9.27 -6.46 0.58
C SER A 201 -9.88 -7.83 0.35
N GLU A 202 -11.18 -7.84 0.15
CA GLU A 202 -11.92 -9.05 -0.23
C GLU A 202 -12.00 -9.08 -1.77
N GLY A 203 -11.72 -10.24 -2.37
CA GLY A 203 -11.78 -10.42 -3.81
C GLY A 203 -10.42 -10.54 -4.50
N LYS A 204 -10.45 -10.57 -5.85
CA LYS A 204 -9.26 -10.87 -6.68
C LYS A 204 -8.49 -9.64 -7.13
N THR A 205 -8.84 -8.45 -6.65
CA THR A 205 -8.36 -7.17 -7.16
C THR A 205 -6.84 -7.07 -7.27
N TYR A 206 -6.11 -7.47 -6.22
CA TYR A 206 -4.64 -7.33 -6.22
C TYR A 206 -3.92 -8.40 -7.06
N LYS A 207 -4.49 -9.60 -7.19
CA LYS A 207 -4.03 -10.58 -8.15
C LYS A 207 -4.21 -10.06 -9.59
N GLU A 208 -5.40 -9.58 -9.91
CA GLU A 208 -5.72 -9.01 -11.22
C GLU A 208 -4.87 -7.77 -11.55
N ARG A 209 -4.53 -6.95 -10.55
CA ARG A 209 -3.61 -5.82 -10.74
C ARG A 209 -2.21 -6.29 -11.14
N LEU A 210 -1.69 -7.33 -10.49
CA LEU A 210 -0.41 -7.94 -10.86
C LEU A 210 -0.45 -8.51 -12.28
N GLU A 211 -1.49 -9.27 -12.63
CA GLU A 211 -1.71 -9.83 -13.98
C GLU A 211 -1.76 -8.75 -15.07
N LYS A 212 -2.28 -7.58 -14.75
CA LYS A 212 -2.36 -6.43 -15.68
C LYS A 212 -1.13 -5.54 -15.66
N GLY A 213 -0.14 -5.82 -14.80
CA GLY A 213 1.01 -4.94 -14.61
C GLY A 213 0.68 -3.60 -13.92
N ASP A 214 -0.51 -3.47 -13.31
CA ASP A 214 -0.91 -2.30 -12.52
C ASP A 214 -0.29 -2.37 -11.11
N ILE A 215 1.03 -2.21 -11.06
CA ILE A 215 1.85 -2.35 -9.85
C ILE A 215 2.64 -1.08 -9.52
N LEU A 216 2.09 0.09 -9.86
CA LEU A 216 2.76 1.38 -9.70
C LEU A 216 3.37 1.55 -8.30
N GLN A 217 2.64 1.20 -7.23
CA GLN A 217 3.12 1.31 -5.85
C GLN A 217 4.37 0.46 -5.61
N LEU A 218 4.32 -0.81 -5.98
CA LEU A 218 5.43 -1.76 -5.80
C LEU A 218 6.64 -1.37 -6.67
N ALA A 219 6.39 -0.90 -7.89
CA ALA A 219 7.44 -0.46 -8.81
C ALA A 219 8.17 0.79 -8.28
N LEU A 220 7.44 1.76 -7.72
CA LEU A 220 8.01 2.95 -7.11
C LEU A 220 8.88 2.60 -5.90
N TYR A 221 8.39 1.75 -5.01
CA TYR A 221 9.15 1.34 -3.82
C TYR A 221 10.40 0.53 -4.19
N ARG A 222 10.28 -0.42 -5.12
CA ARG A 222 11.42 -1.15 -5.66
C ARG A 222 12.47 -0.20 -6.21
N LYS A 223 12.07 0.70 -7.10
CA LYS A 223 12.99 1.65 -7.74
C LYS A 223 13.63 2.60 -6.75
N ALA A 224 12.88 3.07 -5.75
CA ALA A 224 13.41 3.94 -4.71
C ALA A 224 14.50 3.25 -3.87
N LEU A 225 14.32 1.96 -3.52
CA LEU A 225 15.34 1.17 -2.82
C LEU A 225 16.56 0.90 -3.71
N GLU A 226 16.36 0.59 -5.00
CA GLU A 226 17.45 0.38 -5.96
C GLU A 226 18.30 1.65 -6.13
N LEU A 227 17.68 2.83 -6.18
CA LEU A 227 18.41 4.11 -6.22
C LEU A 227 19.24 4.38 -4.98
N LYS A 228 18.85 3.81 -3.83
CA LYS A 228 19.63 3.85 -2.58
C LYS A 228 20.73 2.76 -2.52
N GLY A 229 20.91 1.98 -3.58
CA GLY A 229 21.94 0.95 -3.70
C GLY A 229 21.54 -0.42 -3.13
N HIS A 230 20.27 -0.63 -2.78
CA HIS A 230 19.79 -1.92 -2.32
C HIS A 230 19.40 -2.81 -3.50
N LYS A 231 19.62 -4.11 -3.36
CA LYS A 231 19.13 -5.10 -4.31
C LYS A 231 17.77 -5.61 -3.85
N VAL A 232 16.74 -5.40 -4.69
CA VAL A 232 15.38 -5.86 -4.42
C VAL A 232 15.09 -7.08 -5.30
N VAL A 233 14.86 -8.22 -4.66
CA VAL A 233 14.65 -9.52 -5.33
C VAL A 233 13.19 -9.94 -5.38
N GLY A 234 12.32 -9.29 -4.60
CA GLY A 234 10.91 -9.58 -4.58
C GLY A 234 10.06 -8.37 -4.22
N VAL A 235 8.91 -8.27 -4.87
CA VAL A 235 7.86 -7.32 -4.53
C VAL A 235 6.50 -8.01 -4.65
N GLY A 236 5.56 -7.67 -3.78
CA GLY A 236 4.23 -8.26 -3.88
C GLY A 236 3.23 -7.71 -2.87
N TYR A 237 1.99 -8.16 -3.02
CA TYR A 237 0.88 -7.84 -2.14
C TYR A 237 0.58 -9.00 -1.20
N PHE A 238 0.60 -8.77 0.11
CA PHE A 238 0.05 -9.72 1.06
C PHE A 238 -1.41 -9.36 1.34
N VAL A 239 -2.33 -10.12 0.74
CA VAL A 239 -3.77 -9.88 0.90
C VAL A 239 -4.24 -10.62 2.14
N LEU A 240 -4.40 -9.87 3.23
CA LEU A 240 -4.65 -10.37 4.58
C LEU A 240 -5.88 -11.30 4.68
N PRO A 241 -7.08 -10.93 4.18
CA PRO A 241 -8.25 -11.83 4.27
C PRO A 241 -8.08 -13.13 3.48
N GLN A 242 -7.29 -13.10 2.40
CA GLN A 242 -7.00 -14.28 1.58
C GLN A 242 -5.84 -15.10 2.14
N ARG A 243 -5.05 -14.52 3.07
CA ARG A 243 -3.86 -15.15 3.66
C ARG A 243 -2.83 -15.58 2.61
N LYS A 244 -2.71 -14.75 1.54
CA LYS A 244 -1.85 -15.04 0.40
C LYS A 244 -0.94 -13.87 0.06
N PHE A 245 0.27 -14.23 -0.32
CA PHE A 245 1.24 -13.33 -0.94
C PHE A 245 1.22 -13.53 -2.45
N PHE A 246 0.79 -12.50 -3.17
CA PHE A 246 0.78 -12.46 -4.62
C PHE A 246 2.02 -11.73 -5.13
N THR A 247 2.75 -12.35 -6.02
CA THR A 247 3.98 -11.80 -6.58
C THR A 247 4.22 -12.32 -8.00
N SER A 248 4.86 -11.49 -8.83
CA SER A 248 5.42 -11.88 -10.13
C SER A 248 6.94 -12.09 -10.08
N SER A 249 7.52 -12.17 -8.88
CA SER A 249 8.97 -12.27 -8.71
C SER A 249 9.43 -13.72 -8.74
N ASP A 250 10.40 -14.04 -9.61
CA ASP A 250 10.99 -15.39 -9.77
C ASP A 250 11.74 -15.91 -8.53
N SER A 251 11.93 -15.05 -7.53
CA SER A 251 12.61 -15.40 -6.28
C SER A 251 11.77 -16.25 -5.34
N PHE A 252 10.49 -16.44 -5.64
CA PHE A 252 9.55 -17.22 -4.84
C PHE A 252 9.09 -18.47 -5.58
N THR A 253 8.70 -19.47 -4.80
CA THR A 253 8.07 -20.69 -5.32
C THR A 253 6.61 -20.72 -4.84
N SER A 254 5.69 -21.11 -5.71
CA SER A 254 4.28 -21.25 -5.36
C SER A 254 4.08 -22.23 -4.21
N SER A 255 3.25 -21.84 -3.25
CA SER A 255 2.88 -22.65 -2.08
C SER A 255 1.41 -22.39 -1.70
N ASP A 256 0.97 -22.90 -0.56
CA ASP A 256 -0.36 -22.59 -0.01
C ASP A 256 -0.52 -21.10 0.37
N ILE A 257 0.59 -20.41 0.64
CA ILE A 257 0.59 -18.98 0.98
C ILE A 257 1.09 -18.11 -0.18
N VAL A 258 2.06 -18.59 -0.97
CA VAL A 258 2.64 -17.83 -2.09
C VAL A 258 1.95 -18.23 -3.39
N GLU A 259 1.43 -17.23 -4.10
CA GLU A 259 0.84 -17.41 -5.42
C GLU A 259 1.61 -16.57 -6.45
N LEU A 260 2.27 -17.27 -7.38
CA LEU A 260 2.95 -16.61 -8.50
C LEU A 260 1.91 -16.18 -9.53
N VAL A 261 2.08 -14.96 -10.01
CA VAL A 261 1.21 -14.32 -11.00
C VAL A 261 2.03 -14.08 -12.26
N GLU A 262 1.57 -14.64 -13.38
CA GLU A 262 2.21 -14.51 -14.71
C GLU A 262 1.85 -13.20 -15.41
#